data_52f52c900ccff12180385c45be999c21
#
_entry.id   52f52c900ccff12180385c45be999c21
#
_cell.length_a   1.000
_cell.length_b   1.000
_cell.length_c   1.000
_cell.angle_alpha   90.00
_cell.angle_beta   90.00
_cell.angle_gamma   90.00
#
_symmetry.space_group_name_H-M   'P 1'
#
loop_
_entity.id
_entity.type
_entity.pdbx_description
1 polymer ?
#
loop_
_entity_poly.entity_id
_entity_poly.type
_entity_poly.pdbx_seq_one_letter_code
_entity_poly.pdbx_strand_id
1 'polypeptide(L)'
;MGRVGRALRRPPAALARRVRRATHAEGAGESGLGKLIELHAVNSAGDMLITVALASTVFFSVPTGEARGRVALYLAVTMAPFALLAPVIGPLLDRVPHGRRAAMAAAMLARALLALTMAGAVATGGLELYPAALGVLVSSKAYGVIRSAVVPRLLPPRISLVKANSRVTLAGLLATGLAAPAGAGLHLLGERWPLYAACAVFLVGTFLSFSLAPKVDSAKGERPARLAPAAAVLPVPGGAPGGDGSTAQRQPGPEQSAAERQARPGLRTVGASVLSALFANSALRALSGFLTFFLAFLLREHPFDGLGAAVSLGLAGVAAGGGNALGTAIGAWLRARGPEVIITCVLFCALAAAAVAAVLYGSVTVTVLAATAGIVQALGKLSLDALIQRDVPEEVRTSAFARSETLMQMSWVAGGALAMALPLVGWLGMTVAAAVVATGVLTAVRGLLGAARRGAARPRVA
;
A
#
# COMPACT_ATOMS: atom_id res chain seq x y z
N MET A 1 -25.30 -19.06 30.26
CA MET A 1 -25.38 -19.48 28.84
C MET A 1 -26.46 -18.76 28.00
N GLY A 2 -27.21 -17.76 28.46
CA GLY A 2 -28.38 -17.17 27.75
C GLY A 2 -28.12 -15.90 26.93
N ARG A 3 -26.95 -15.28 26.97
CA ARG A 3 -26.69 -14.02 26.22
C ARG A 3 -25.94 -14.23 24.87
N VAL A 4 -25.12 -15.25 24.75
CA VAL A 4 -24.37 -15.55 23.51
C VAL A 4 -25.30 -16.16 22.46
N GLY A 5 -26.27 -17.00 22.84
CA GLY A 5 -27.22 -17.62 21.90
C GLY A 5 -28.23 -16.65 21.27
N ARG A 6 -28.48 -15.47 21.87
CA ARG A 6 -29.36 -14.43 21.30
C ARG A 6 -28.64 -13.52 20.28
N ALA A 7 -27.32 -13.44 20.31
CA ALA A 7 -26.53 -12.65 19.34
C ALA A 7 -26.48 -13.32 17.95
N LEU A 8 -26.51 -14.65 17.89
CA LEU A 8 -26.48 -15.44 16.65
C LEU A 8 -27.82 -15.48 15.88
N ARG A 9 -28.92 -15.09 16.52
CA ARG A 9 -30.26 -15.08 15.90
C ARG A 9 -30.74 -13.75 15.35
N ARG A 10 -29.88 -12.73 15.25
CA ARG A 10 -30.26 -11.48 14.58
C ARG A 10 -30.23 -11.68 13.07
N PRO A 11 -31.33 -11.40 12.34
CA PRO A 11 -31.40 -11.66 10.92
C PRO A 11 -30.27 -10.89 10.20
N PRO A 12 -29.63 -11.46 9.17
CA PRO A 12 -28.53 -10.84 8.42
C PRO A 12 -28.89 -9.45 7.88
N ALA A 13 -30.18 -9.20 7.63
CA ALA A 13 -30.72 -7.88 7.27
C ALA A 13 -30.54 -6.79 8.36
N ALA A 14 -30.51 -7.15 9.65
CA ALA A 14 -30.29 -6.15 10.71
C ALA A 14 -28.82 -5.74 10.80
N LEU A 15 -27.90 -6.68 10.58
CA LEU A 15 -26.46 -6.38 10.51
C LEU A 15 -26.14 -5.54 9.27
N ALA A 16 -26.66 -5.91 8.10
CA ALA A 16 -26.51 -5.16 6.86
C ALA A 16 -27.04 -3.71 7.01
N ARG A 17 -28.19 -3.52 7.65
CA ARG A 17 -28.71 -2.17 7.95
C ARG A 17 -27.79 -1.36 8.88
N ARG A 18 -27.17 -1.98 9.88
CA ARG A 18 -26.21 -1.29 10.77
C ARG A 18 -24.94 -0.89 10.06
N VAL A 19 -24.37 -1.80 9.26
CA VAL A 19 -23.19 -1.52 8.43
C VAL A 19 -23.50 -0.37 7.48
N ARG A 20 -24.62 -0.43 6.77
CA ARG A 20 -25.03 0.62 5.84
C ARG A 20 -25.29 1.97 6.53
N ARG A 21 -25.84 2.00 7.74
CA ARG A 21 -25.95 3.23 8.52
C ARG A 21 -24.59 3.81 8.89
N ALA A 22 -23.62 2.98 9.26
CA ALA A 22 -22.26 3.42 9.60
C ALA A 22 -21.49 3.93 8.37
N THR A 23 -21.59 3.22 7.23
CA THR A 23 -20.91 3.62 5.98
C THR A 23 -21.50 4.87 5.34
N HIS A 24 -22.81 5.13 5.53
CA HIS A 24 -23.55 6.26 4.96
C HIS A 24 -23.70 7.46 5.92
N ALA A 25 -23.13 7.38 7.13
CA ALA A 25 -23.19 8.44 8.11
C ALA A 25 -22.49 9.74 7.66
N GLU A 26 -22.92 10.89 8.22
CA GLU A 26 -22.29 12.21 8.01
C GLU A 26 -22.29 12.69 6.54
N GLY A 27 -23.34 12.36 5.77
CA GLY A 27 -23.47 12.77 4.37
C GLY A 27 -22.71 11.86 3.37
N ALA A 28 -22.04 10.79 3.83
CA ALA A 28 -21.33 9.85 2.96
C ALA A 28 -22.27 9.09 2.01
N GLY A 29 -23.55 8.91 2.40
CA GLY A 29 -24.57 8.30 1.53
C GLY A 29 -24.93 9.20 0.35
N GLU A 30 -25.20 10.47 0.60
CA GLU A 30 -25.59 11.47 -0.42
C GLU A 30 -24.43 11.81 -1.35
N SER A 31 -23.20 11.88 -0.84
CA SER A 31 -22.02 12.17 -1.64
C SER A 31 -21.58 10.99 -2.53
N GLY A 32 -22.05 9.78 -2.25
CA GLY A 32 -21.62 8.53 -2.91
C GLY A 32 -20.38 7.90 -2.28
N LEU A 33 -19.78 8.49 -1.24
CA LEU A 33 -18.61 7.93 -0.53
C LEU A 33 -18.97 6.58 0.13
N GLY A 34 -20.20 6.43 0.65
CA GLY A 34 -20.68 5.16 1.21
C GLY A 34 -20.60 3.99 0.22
N LYS A 35 -21.00 4.22 -1.03
CA LYS A 35 -20.88 3.20 -2.09
C LYS A 35 -19.42 2.86 -2.44
N LEU A 36 -18.53 3.85 -2.38
CA LEU A 36 -17.09 3.60 -2.58
C LEU A 36 -16.51 2.78 -1.42
N ILE A 37 -16.94 3.02 -0.18
CA ILE A 37 -16.56 2.22 1.00
C ILE A 37 -17.00 0.76 0.82
N GLU A 38 -18.26 0.54 0.40
CA GLU A 38 -18.80 -0.79 0.12
C GLU A 38 -18.02 -1.49 -1.01
N LEU A 39 -17.76 -0.78 -2.11
CA LEU A 39 -16.99 -1.30 -3.23
C LEU A 39 -15.56 -1.70 -2.80
N HIS A 40 -14.91 -0.89 -1.96
CA HIS A 40 -13.57 -1.19 -1.47
C HIS A 40 -13.56 -2.38 -0.50
N ALA A 41 -14.60 -2.56 0.32
CA ALA A 41 -14.77 -3.75 1.14
C ALA A 41 -14.89 -5.02 0.29
N VAL A 42 -15.71 -4.99 -0.77
CA VAL A 42 -15.85 -6.09 -1.74
C VAL A 42 -14.51 -6.37 -2.43
N ASN A 43 -13.79 -5.34 -2.87
CA ASN A 43 -12.46 -5.46 -3.44
C ASN A 43 -11.49 -6.21 -2.50
N SER A 44 -11.42 -5.77 -1.24
CA SER A 44 -10.50 -6.34 -0.26
C SER A 44 -10.86 -7.77 0.13
N ALA A 45 -12.15 -8.09 0.17
CA ALA A 45 -12.62 -9.47 0.38
C ALA A 45 -12.19 -10.39 -0.77
N GLY A 46 -12.38 -9.96 -2.02
CA GLY A 46 -11.97 -10.73 -3.20
C GLY A 46 -10.45 -10.95 -3.26
N ASP A 47 -9.68 -9.91 -3.01
CA ASP A 47 -8.21 -10.00 -2.96
C ASP A 47 -7.75 -10.98 -1.86
N MET A 48 -8.42 -11.01 -0.70
CA MET A 48 -8.11 -11.94 0.38
C MET A 48 -8.46 -13.39 0.03
N LEU A 49 -9.59 -13.64 -0.63
CA LEU A 49 -9.97 -14.99 -1.08
C LEU A 49 -8.94 -15.55 -2.07
N ILE A 50 -8.44 -14.75 -3.01
CA ILE A 50 -7.35 -15.15 -3.91
C ILE A 50 -6.07 -15.43 -3.10
N THR A 51 -5.74 -14.58 -2.13
CA THR A 51 -4.57 -14.77 -1.28
C THR A 51 -4.62 -16.09 -0.53
N VAL A 52 -5.76 -16.45 0.05
CA VAL A 52 -5.96 -17.75 0.72
C VAL A 52 -5.80 -18.91 -0.25
N ALA A 53 -6.39 -18.82 -1.45
CA ALA A 53 -6.26 -19.87 -2.47
C ALA A 53 -4.81 -20.07 -2.90
N LEU A 54 -4.09 -18.98 -3.20
CA LEU A 54 -2.67 -19.05 -3.58
C LEU A 54 -1.78 -19.57 -2.45
N ALA A 55 -2.02 -19.11 -1.22
CA ALA A 55 -1.26 -19.58 -0.06
C ALA A 55 -1.44 -21.08 0.15
N SER A 56 -2.65 -21.61 0.04
CA SER A 56 -2.92 -23.04 0.19
C SER A 56 -2.27 -23.87 -0.92
N THR A 57 -2.40 -23.44 -2.17
CA THR A 57 -1.92 -24.20 -3.34
C THR A 57 -0.41 -24.11 -3.52
N VAL A 58 0.19 -22.91 -3.43
CA VAL A 58 1.63 -22.71 -3.68
C VAL A 58 2.47 -23.03 -2.47
N PHE A 59 1.93 -22.79 -1.26
CA PHE A 59 2.70 -22.84 -0.03
C PHE A 59 2.51 -24.13 0.75
N PHE A 60 1.26 -24.63 0.90
CA PHE A 60 0.97 -25.79 1.74
C PHE A 60 0.92 -27.13 1.02
N SER A 61 0.69 -27.17 -0.28
CA SER A 61 0.52 -28.42 -1.04
C SER A 61 1.82 -29.07 -1.51
N VAL A 62 2.97 -28.40 -1.36
CA VAL A 62 4.27 -28.91 -1.83
C VAL A 62 5.31 -28.96 -0.70
N PRO A 63 6.38 -29.80 -0.78
CA PRO A 63 7.48 -29.79 0.15
C PRO A 63 8.13 -28.40 0.26
N THR A 64 8.68 -28.05 1.44
CA THR A 64 9.18 -26.69 1.72
C THR A 64 10.26 -26.22 0.75
N GLY A 65 11.15 -27.14 0.30
CA GLY A 65 12.20 -26.83 -0.68
C GLY A 65 11.62 -26.38 -2.04
N GLU A 66 10.62 -27.10 -2.54
CA GLU A 66 9.93 -26.75 -3.79
C GLU A 66 9.04 -25.50 -3.61
N ALA A 67 8.39 -25.35 -2.45
CA ALA A 67 7.59 -24.17 -2.13
C ALA A 67 8.45 -22.89 -2.18
N ARG A 68 9.69 -22.93 -1.68
CA ARG A 68 10.63 -21.80 -1.78
C ARG A 68 10.91 -21.41 -3.23
N GLY A 69 11.19 -22.38 -4.09
CA GLY A 69 11.43 -22.14 -5.52
C GLY A 69 10.20 -21.56 -6.22
N ARG A 70 9.02 -22.10 -5.97
CA ARG A 70 7.75 -21.60 -6.53
C ARG A 70 7.41 -20.19 -6.04
N VAL A 71 7.62 -19.89 -4.75
CA VAL A 71 7.42 -18.54 -4.19
C VAL A 71 8.46 -17.57 -4.75
N ALA A 72 9.72 -17.99 -4.92
CA ALA A 72 10.76 -17.17 -5.55
C ALA A 72 10.39 -16.82 -7.01
N LEU A 73 9.90 -17.79 -7.78
CA LEU A 73 9.40 -17.56 -9.14
C LEU A 73 8.19 -16.63 -9.14
N TYR A 74 7.23 -16.84 -8.24
CA TYR A 74 6.08 -15.97 -8.07
C TYR A 74 6.51 -14.53 -7.77
N LEU A 75 7.45 -14.32 -6.85
CA LEU A 75 7.99 -12.99 -6.54
C LEU A 75 8.71 -12.37 -7.76
N ALA A 76 9.52 -13.13 -8.47
CA ALA A 76 10.20 -12.64 -9.66
C ALA A 76 9.20 -12.21 -10.74
N VAL A 77 8.19 -13.04 -11.01
CA VAL A 77 7.12 -12.74 -11.97
C VAL A 77 6.29 -11.54 -11.53
N THR A 78 5.97 -11.41 -10.23
CA THR A 78 5.20 -10.26 -9.73
C THR A 78 6.02 -8.98 -9.69
N MET A 79 7.36 -9.07 -9.72
CA MET A 79 8.25 -7.91 -9.74
C MET A 79 8.49 -7.33 -11.12
N ALA A 80 8.54 -8.17 -12.14
CA ALA A 80 8.75 -7.73 -13.51
C ALA A 80 7.81 -6.58 -13.95
N PRO A 81 6.50 -6.62 -13.64
CA PRO A 81 5.60 -5.53 -14.00
C PRO A 81 5.82 -4.26 -13.19
N PHE A 82 6.24 -4.34 -11.91
CA PHE A 82 6.51 -3.12 -11.15
C PHE A 82 7.68 -2.34 -11.73
N ALA A 83 8.70 -3.04 -12.22
CA ALA A 83 9.81 -2.41 -12.92
C ALA A 83 9.36 -1.81 -14.28
N LEU A 84 8.46 -2.50 -15.00
CA LEU A 84 8.01 -2.13 -16.34
C LEU A 84 6.80 -1.17 -16.33
N LEU A 85 5.85 -1.36 -15.41
CA LEU A 85 4.57 -0.63 -15.39
C LEU A 85 4.61 0.64 -14.54
N ALA A 86 5.55 0.77 -13.58
CA ALA A 86 5.66 2.00 -12.79
C ALA A 86 5.80 3.27 -13.64
N PRO A 87 6.61 3.31 -14.73
CA PRO A 87 6.66 4.46 -15.62
C PRO A 87 5.45 4.58 -16.56
N VAL A 88 4.66 3.52 -16.76
CA VAL A 88 3.56 3.47 -17.74
C VAL A 88 2.19 3.71 -17.11
N ILE A 89 1.97 3.26 -15.87
CA ILE A 89 0.67 3.37 -15.19
C ILE A 89 0.26 4.84 -14.99
N GLY A 90 1.19 5.72 -14.61
CA GLY A 90 0.90 7.14 -14.46
C GLY A 90 0.34 7.77 -15.73
N PRO A 91 1.11 7.77 -16.84
CA PRO A 91 0.65 8.32 -18.13
C PRO A 91 -0.58 7.63 -18.71
N LEU A 92 -0.76 6.32 -18.46
CA LEU A 92 -1.95 5.59 -18.94
C LEU A 92 -3.21 6.03 -18.21
N LEU A 93 -3.14 6.26 -16.90
CA LEU A 93 -4.26 6.76 -16.11
C LEU A 93 -4.59 8.22 -16.37
N ASP A 94 -3.59 9.03 -16.73
CA ASP A 94 -3.79 10.42 -17.16
C ASP A 94 -4.55 10.51 -18.50
N ARG A 95 -4.51 9.44 -19.32
CA ARG A 95 -5.25 9.35 -20.60
C ARG A 95 -6.72 8.92 -20.44
N VAL A 96 -7.16 8.51 -19.25
CA VAL A 96 -8.55 8.12 -18.97
C VAL A 96 -9.23 9.12 -18.01
N PRO A 97 -9.38 10.40 -18.43
CA PRO A 97 -10.04 11.41 -17.58
C PRO A 97 -11.54 11.15 -17.42
N HIS A 98 -12.15 10.43 -18.36
CA HIS A 98 -13.56 10.06 -18.40
C HIS A 98 -13.68 8.54 -18.30
N GLY A 99 -14.62 8.04 -17.48
CA GLY A 99 -14.87 6.59 -17.37
C GLY A 99 -14.18 5.90 -16.20
N ARG A 100 -13.91 6.61 -15.09
CA ARG A 100 -13.33 5.99 -13.87
C ARG A 100 -14.19 4.85 -13.32
N ARG A 101 -15.53 4.95 -13.41
CA ARG A 101 -16.44 3.86 -13.04
C ARG A 101 -16.24 2.64 -13.92
N ALA A 102 -16.15 2.84 -15.24
CA ALA A 102 -15.88 1.77 -16.18
C ALA A 102 -14.48 1.15 -15.95
N ALA A 103 -13.46 1.96 -15.68
CA ALA A 103 -12.12 1.47 -15.37
C ALA A 103 -12.07 0.65 -14.06
N MET A 104 -12.80 1.07 -13.02
CA MET A 104 -12.96 0.28 -11.79
C MET A 104 -13.71 -1.04 -12.07
N ALA A 105 -14.79 -0.99 -12.85
CA ALA A 105 -15.54 -2.17 -13.25
C ALA A 105 -14.68 -3.13 -14.08
N ALA A 106 -13.89 -2.62 -15.02
CA ALA A 106 -12.97 -3.43 -15.84
C ALA A 106 -11.90 -4.11 -14.96
N ALA A 107 -11.33 -3.40 -13.98
CA ALA A 107 -10.37 -3.97 -13.05
C ALA A 107 -10.98 -5.06 -12.16
N MET A 108 -12.26 -4.94 -11.78
CA MET A 108 -12.98 -5.98 -11.04
C MET A 108 -13.30 -7.18 -11.94
N LEU A 109 -13.83 -6.93 -13.15
CA LEU A 109 -14.17 -7.99 -14.12
C LEU A 109 -12.93 -8.79 -14.54
N ALA A 110 -11.81 -8.10 -14.82
CA ALA A 110 -10.55 -8.76 -15.12
C ALA A 110 -10.15 -9.74 -14.02
N ARG A 111 -10.25 -9.33 -12.73
CA ARG A 111 -9.93 -10.23 -11.60
C ARG A 111 -10.93 -11.36 -11.43
N ALA A 112 -12.21 -11.14 -11.76
CA ALA A 112 -13.20 -12.22 -11.77
C ALA A 112 -12.84 -13.30 -12.80
N LEU A 113 -12.48 -12.91 -14.02
CA LEU A 113 -12.05 -13.82 -15.07
C LEU A 113 -10.73 -14.52 -14.72
N LEU A 114 -9.76 -13.78 -14.22
CA LEU A 114 -8.48 -14.33 -13.77
C LEU A 114 -8.65 -15.32 -12.61
N ALA A 115 -9.59 -15.10 -11.69
CA ALA A 115 -9.91 -16.05 -10.63
C ALA A 115 -10.44 -17.38 -11.19
N LEU A 116 -11.24 -17.35 -12.27
CA LEU A 116 -11.68 -18.58 -12.95
C LEU A 116 -10.50 -19.29 -13.65
N THR A 117 -9.63 -18.55 -14.34
CA THR A 117 -8.40 -19.11 -14.93
C THR A 117 -7.55 -19.78 -13.86
N MET A 118 -7.37 -19.11 -12.71
CA MET A 118 -6.61 -19.68 -11.58
C MET A 118 -7.28 -20.93 -11.01
N ALA A 119 -8.62 -20.99 -10.95
CA ALA A 119 -9.34 -22.18 -10.49
C ALA A 119 -9.12 -23.39 -11.43
N GLY A 120 -8.98 -23.16 -12.73
CA GLY A 120 -8.56 -24.16 -13.69
C GLY A 120 -7.11 -24.60 -13.48
N ALA A 121 -6.20 -23.62 -13.37
CA ALA A 121 -4.76 -23.88 -13.21
C ALA A 121 -4.43 -24.61 -11.90
N VAL A 122 -5.11 -24.30 -10.80
CA VAL A 122 -4.96 -25.00 -9.51
C VAL A 122 -5.32 -26.49 -9.65
N ALA A 123 -6.31 -26.81 -10.48
CA ALA A 123 -6.71 -28.19 -10.71
C ALA A 123 -5.73 -29.03 -11.49
N THR A 124 -5.02 -28.40 -12.42
CA THR A 124 -4.10 -29.06 -13.35
C THR A 124 -2.64 -28.94 -12.95
N GLY A 125 -2.33 -28.09 -11.94
CA GLY A 125 -0.95 -27.70 -11.60
C GLY A 125 -0.29 -26.88 -12.71
N GLY A 126 -1.10 -26.22 -13.57
CA GLY A 126 -0.65 -25.50 -14.74
C GLY A 126 0.16 -24.23 -14.44
N LEU A 127 1.08 -23.91 -15.34
CA LEU A 127 1.91 -22.69 -15.23
C LEU A 127 1.11 -21.42 -15.46
N GLU A 128 -0.13 -21.51 -15.97
CA GLU A 128 -1.04 -20.38 -16.16
C GLU A 128 -1.39 -19.67 -14.83
N LEU A 129 -1.19 -20.32 -13.70
CA LEU A 129 -1.37 -19.73 -12.37
C LEU A 129 -0.53 -18.47 -12.19
N TYR A 130 0.70 -18.45 -12.66
CA TYR A 130 1.63 -17.32 -12.49
C TYR A 130 1.21 -16.08 -13.27
N PRO A 131 0.95 -16.14 -14.60
CA PRO A 131 0.47 -14.97 -15.34
C PRO A 131 -0.91 -14.52 -14.88
N ALA A 132 -1.79 -15.44 -14.46
CA ALA A 132 -3.09 -15.06 -13.92
C ALA A 132 -2.96 -14.30 -12.58
N ALA A 133 -2.12 -14.77 -11.66
CA ALA A 133 -1.83 -14.08 -10.41
C ALA A 133 -1.21 -12.70 -10.64
N LEU A 134 -0.33 -12.59 -11.66
CA LEU A 134 0.22 -11.33 -12.10
C LEU A 134 -0.87 -10.37 -12.59
N GLY A 135 -1.77 -10.83 -13.45
CA GLY A 135 -2.91 -10.05 -13.95
C GLY A 135 -3.81 -9.55 -12.82
N VAL A 136 -4.05 -10.39 -11.79
CA VAL A 136 -4.77 -10.00 -10.56
C VAL A 136 -4.05 -8.85 -9.86
N LEU A 137 -2.74 -8.96 -9.67
CA LEU A 137 -1.94 -7.93 -8.99
C LEU A 137 -1.98 -6.60 -9.75
N VAL A 138 -1.78 -6.62 -11.08
CA VAL A 138 -1.85 -5.43 -11.93
C VAL A 138 -3.23 -4.77 -11.84
N SER A 139 -4.30 -5.56 -11.94
CA SER A 139 -5.68 -5.07 -11.85
C SER A 139 -6.00 -4.50 -10.47
N SER A 140 -5.48 -5.11 -9.38
CA SER A 140 -5.63 -4.61 -8.01
C SER A 140 -4.91 -3.28 -7.83
N LYS A 141 -3.72 -3.11 -8.39
CA LYS A 141 -2.99 -1.83 -8.35
C LYS A 141 -3.68 -0.75 -9.17
N ALA A 142 -4.17 -1.07 -10.37
CA ALA A 142 -4.95 -0.15 -11.18
C ALA A 142 -6.20 0.34 -10.44
N TYR A 143 -6.95 -0.56 -9.82
CA TYR A 143 -8.08 -0.21 -8.96
C TYR A 143 -7.65 0.74 -7.82
N GLY A 144 -6.55 0.46 -7.13
CA GLY A 144 -6.04 1.27 -6.02
C GLY A 144 -5.74 2.73 -6.44
N VAL A 145 -5.12 2.92 -7.61
CA VAL A 145 -4.81 4.24 -8.16
C VAL A 145 -6.10 5.00 -8.52
N ILE A 146 -7.03 4.34 -9.23
CA ILE A 146 -8.31 4.97 -9.61
C ILE A 146 -9.09 5.34 -8.34
N ARG A 147 -9.14 4.47 -7.33
CA ARG A 147 -9.78 4.73 -6.04
C ARG A 147 -9.23 6.00 -5.39
N SER A 148 -7.91 6.17 -5.35
CA SER A 148 -7.28 7.35 -4.72
C SER A 148 -7.67 8.65 -5.41
N ALA A 149 -7.90 8.63 -6.73
CA ALA A 149 -8.40 9.77 -7.51
C ALA A 149 -9.91 10.01 -7.31
N VAL A 150 -10.68 8.97 -6.96
CA VAL A 150 -12.14 9.05 -6.78
C VAL A 150 -12.53 9.56 -5.39
N VAL A 151 -11.77 9.21 -4.33
CA VAL A 151 -12.09 9.61 -2.94
C VAL A 151 -12.33 11.12 -2.77
N PRO A 152 -11.47 12.03 -3.27
CA PRO A 152 -11.67 13.47 -3.12
C PRO A 152 -12.97 13.97 -3.79
N ARG A 153 -13.39 13.33 -4.89
CA ARG A 153 -14.60 13.71 -5.65
C ARG A 153 -15.90 13.32 -4.96
N LEU A 154 -15.84 12.32 -4.11
CA LEU A 154 -16.96 11.82 -3.33
C LEU A 154 -16.95 12.37 -1.90
N LEU A 155 -16.04 13.29 -1.58
CA LEU A 155 -15.90 13.86 -0.23
C LEU A 155 -17.09 14.73 0.11
N PRO A 156 -17.87 14.43 1.18
CA PRO A 156 -18.91 15.31 1.65
C PRO A 156 -18.30 16.51 2.41
N PRO A 157 -18.97 17.69 2.43
CA PRO A 157 -18.44 18.90 3.07
C PRO A 157 -18.13 18.76 4.57
N ARG A 158 -18.79 17.80 5.22
CA ARG A 158 -18.68 17.56 6.67
C ARG A 158 -17.56 16.61 7.07
N ILE A 159 -16.88 15.97 6.11
CA ILE A 159 -15.85 14.95 6.38
C ILE A 159 -14.53 15.40 5.77
N SER A 160 -13.44 15.36 6.56
CA SER A 160 -12.10 15.58 6.01
C SER A 160 -11.64 14.41 5.13
N LEU A 161 -10.76 14.68 4.15
CA LEU A 161 -10.19 13.68 3.27
C LEU A 161 -9.54 12.52 4.05
N VAL A 162 -8.91 12.86 5.17
CA VAL A 162 -8.28 11.87 6.04
C VAL A 162 -9.32 10.95 6.69
N LYS A 163 -10.44 11.50 7.15
CA LYS A 163 -11.52 10.70 7.75
C LYS A 163 -12.18 9.82 6.69
N ALA A 164 -12.32 10.31 5.46
CA ALA A 164 -12.83 9.53 4.34
C ALA A 164 -11.89 8.35 4.02
N ASN A 165 -10.58 8.60 3.86
CA ASN A 165 -9.60 7.55 3.63
C ASN A 165 -9.54 6.53 4.76
N SER A 166 -9.62 6.97 6.02
CA SER A 166 -9.66 6.06 7.18
C SER A 166 -10.87 5.13 7.14
N ARG A 167 -12.06 5.64 6.77
CA ARG A 167 -13.29 4.82 6.64
C ARG A 167 -13.17 3.80 5.52
N VAL A 168 -12.63 4.20 4.37
CA VAL A 168 -12.39 3.29 3.24
C VAL A 168 -11.40 2.20 3.63
N THR A 169 -10.27 2.57 4.24
CA THR A 169 -9.25 1.61 4.66
C THR A 169 -9.75 0.66 5.75
N LEU A 170 -10.49 1.16 6.73
CA LEU A 170 -11.06 0.35 7.80
C LEU A 170 -12.08 -0.67 7.25
N ALA A 171 -12.93 -0.26 6.32
CA ALA A 171 -13.88 -1.16 5.68
C ALA A 171 -13.16 -2.29 4.91
N GLY A 172 -12.09 -1.95 4.18
CA GLY A 172 -11.25 -2.93 3.51
C GLY A 172 -10.61 -3.92 4.49
N LEU A 173 -10.06 -3.42 5.59
CA LEU A 173 -9.42 -4.24 6.63
C LEU A 173 -10.42 -5.21 7.30
N LEU A 174 -11.61 -4.71 7.65
CA LEU A 174 -12.67 -5.55 8.21
C LEU A 174 -13.14 -6.62 7.22
N ALA A 175 -13.28 -6.26 5.95
CA ALA A 175 -13.64 -7.19 4.89
C ALA A 175 -12.57 -8.28 4.68
N THR A 176 -11.29 -7.90 4.70
CA THR A 176 -10.16 -8.84 4.66
C THR A 176 -10.19 -9.80 5.86
N GLY A 177 -10.40 -9.26 7.08
CA GLY A 177 -10.48 -10.06 8.31
C GLY A 177 -11.63 -11.06 8.32
N LEU A 178 -12.75 -10.74 7.67
CA LEU A 178 -13.89 -11.66 7.52
C LEU A 178 -13.69 -12.65 6.37
N ALA A 179 -13.09 -12.22 5.28
CA ALA A 179 -12.86 -13.05 4.10
C ALA A 179 -11.78 -14.12 4.33
N ALA A 180 -10.79 -13.87 5.19
CA ALA A 180 -9.71 -14.82 5.47
C ALA A 180 -10.25 -16.16 6.07
N PRO A 181 -11.01 -16.17 7.18
CA PRO A 181 -11.56 -17.41 7.71
C PRO A 181 -12.64 -18.01 6.79
N ALA A 182 -13.41 -17.18 6.07
CA ALA A 182 -14.36 -17.67 5.08
C ALA A 182 -13.66 -18.40 3.92
N GLY A 183 -12.56 -17.84 3.41
CA GLY A 183 -11.74 -18.48 2.39
C GLY A 183 -11.08 -19.77 2.87
N ALA A 184 -10.57 -19.79 4.11
CA ALA A 184 -10.05 -21.01 4.72
C ALA A 184 -11.13 -22.10 4.89
N GLY A 185 -12.33 -21.72 5.31
CA GLY A 185 -13.48 -22.64 5.36
C GLY A 185 -13.89 -23.18 4.00
N LEU A 186 -13.91 -22.34 2.98
CA LEU A 186 -14.19 -22.76 1.60
C LEU A 186 -13.11 -23.70 1.06
N HIS A 187 -11.86 -23.51 1.44
CA HIS A 187 -10.76 -24.38 1.04
C HIS A 187 -10.96 -25.83 1.56
N LEU A 188 -11.60 -26.01 2.72
CA LEU A 188 -11.95 -27.34 3.23
C LEU A 188 -12.93 -28.10 2.32
N LEU A 189 -13.72 -27.38 1.51
CA LEU A 189 -14.62 -27.97 0.50
C LEU A 189 -13.87 -28.34 -0.79
N GLY A 190 -12.68 -27.77 -0.99
CA GLY A 190 -11.81 -28.00 -2.14
C GLY A 190 -11.02 -26.75 -2.52
N GLU A 191 -9.85 -26.94 -3.12
CA GLU A 191 -8.86 -25.88 -3.43
C GLU A 191 -9.40 -24.77 -4.35
N ARG A 192 -10.40 -25.08 -5.19
CA ARG A 192 -11.00 -24.15 -6.16
C ARG A 192 -12.07 -23.25 -5.56
N TRP A 193 -12.70 -23.64 -4.44
CA TRP A 193 -13.84 -22.93 -3.89
C TRP A 193 -13.54 -21.49 -3.48
N PRO A 194 -12.39 -21.15 -2.88
CA PRO A 194 -12.06 -19.76 -2.60
C PRO A 194 -11.94 -18.90 -3.87
N LEU A 195 -11.49 -19.47 -5.01
CA LEU A 195 -11.38 -18.78 -6.29
C LEU A 195 -12.74 -18.55 -6.94
N TYR A 196 -13.67 -19.51 -6.86
CA TYR A 196 -15.04 -19.32 -7.31
C TYR A 196 -15.75 -18.23 -6.47
N ALA A 197 -15.53 -18.23 -5.16
CA ALA A 197 -16.04 -17.18 -4.29
C ALA A 197 -15.43 -15.81 -4.63
N ALA A 198 -14.14 -15.75 -4.90
CA ALA A 198 -13.46 -14.52 -5.35
C ALA A 198 -14.06 -14.01 -6.67
N CYS A 199 -14.29 -14.91 -7.64
CA CYS A 199 -14.97 -14.56 -8.89
C CYS A 199 -16.34 -13.93 -8.63
N ALA A 200 -17.18 -14.56 -7.82
CA ALA A 200 -18.50 -14.04 -7.48
C ALA A 200 -18.41 -12.66 -6.79
N VAL A 201 -17.50 -12.49 -5.85
CA VAL A 201 -17.25 -11.22 -5.13
C VAL A 201 -16.81 -10.13 -6.11
N PHE A 202 -15.90 -10.41 -7.03
CA PHE A 202 -15.46 -9.43 -8.03
C PHE A 202 -16.56 -9.11 -9.06
N LEU A 203 -17.42 -10.05 -9.43
CA LEU A 203 -18.59 -9.75 -10.25
C LEU A 203 -19.53 -8.78 -9.53
N VAL A 204 -19.80 -8.99 -8.24
CA VAL A 204 -20.56 -8.02 -7.43
C VAL A 204 -19.86 -6.66 -7.44
N GLY A 205 -18.53 -6.62 -7.29
CA GLY A 205 -17.73 -5.40 -7.36
C GLY A 205 -17.84 -4.69 -8.72
N THR A 206 -17.92 -5.45 -9.82
CA THR A 206 -18.14 -4.92 -11.17
C THR A 206 -19.45 -4.13 -11.25
N PHE A 207 -20.55 -4.71 -10.78
CA PHE A 207 -21.85 -4.04 -10.75
C PHE A 207 -21.86 -2.85 -9.79
N LEU A 208 -21.26 -2.97 -8.60
CA LEU A 208 -21.13 -1.89 -7.64
C LEU A 208 -20.34 -0.69 -8.21
N SER A 209 -19.35 -0.92 -9.06
CA SER A 209 -18.58 0.14 -9.69
C SER A 209 -19.47 1.07 -10.54
N PHE A 210 -20.45 0.54 -11.24
CA PHE A 210 -21.42 1.32 -12.00
C PHE A 210 -22.44 2.05 -11.12
N SER A 211 -22.64 1.61 -9.87
CA SER A 211 -23.51 2.27 -8.92
C SER A 211 -22.93 3.54 -8.28
N LEU A 212 -21.65 3.84 -8.53
CA LEU A 212 -21.00 5.08 -8.08
C LEU A 212 -21.64 6.30 -8.75
N ALA A 213 -21.60 7.44 -8.07
CA ALA A 213 -22.19 8.69 -8.56
C ALA A 213 -21.56 9.13 -9.89
N PRO A 214 -22.34 9.60 -10.89
CA PRO A 214 -21.81 10.01 -12.21
C PRO A 214 -20.74 11.12 -12.14
N LYS A 215 -20.74 11.94 -11.09
CA LYS A 215 -19.74 12.99 -10.87
C LYS A 215 -18.30 12.45 -10.77
N VAL A 216 -18.12 11.16 -10.53
CA VAL A 216 -16.80 10.50 -10.54
C VAL A 216 -16.15 10.57 -11.92
N ASP A 217 -16.94 10.48 -12.99
CA ASP A 217 -16.48 10.50 -14.38
C ASP A 217 -16.38 11.93 -14.95
N SER A 218 -16.77 12.96 -14.19
CA SER A 218 -16.74 14.35 -14.63
C SER A 218 -15.32 14.91 -14.56
N ALA A 219 -14.82 15.46 -15.65
CA ALA A 219 -13.54 16.17 -15.72
C ALA A 219 -13.61 17.62 -15.20
N LYS A 220 -14.79 18.10 -14.76
CA LYS A 220 -14.95 19.46 -14.24
C LYS A 220 -14.05 19.68 -13.03
N GLY A 221 -13.09 20.59 -13.17
CA GLY A 221 -12.15 20.99 -12.12
C GLY A 221 -10.75 20.38 -12.24
N GLU A 222 -10.48 19.48 -13.18
CA GLU A 222 -9.13 19.09 -13.51
C GLU A 222 -8.61 20.02 -14.62
N ARG A 223 -7.64 20.86 -14.27
CA ARG A 223 -6.74 21.40 -15.28
C ARG A 223 -5.91 20.24 -15.80
N PRO A 224 -5.81 20.01 -17.13
CA PRO A 224 -4.82 19.10 -17.64
C PRO A 224 -3.48 19.56 -17.04
N ALA A 225 -2.71 18.62 -16.46
CA ALA A 225 -1.35 18.89 -16.06
C ALA A 225 -0.55 19.18 -17.34
N ARG A 226 -0.69 20.37 -17.87
CA ARG A 226 0.27 20.93 -18.80
C ARG A 226 1.51 21.09 -17.95
N LEU A 227 2.56 20.40 -18.33
CA LEU A 227 3.92 20.80 -17.99
C LEU A 227 4.02 22.25 -18.47
N ALA A 228 3.67 23.19 -17.58
CA ALA A 228 3.88 24.58 -17.87
C ALA A 228 5.40 24.73 -18.03
N PRO A 229 5.88 25.35 -19.13
CA PRO A 229 7.27 25.75 -19.20
C PRO A 229 7.51 26.63 -17.96
N ALA A 230 8.53 26.27 -17.17
CA ALA A 230 8.96 27.08 -16.06
C ALA A 230 9.53 28.39 -16.61
N ALA A 231 8.69 29.38 -16.81
CA ALA A 231 9.09 30.80 -16.98
C ALA A 231 7.83 31.67 -16.93
N ALA A 232 7.32 31.94 -15.75
CA ALA A 232 6.69 33.20 -15.46
C ALA A 232 7.44 33.79 -14.28
N VAL A 233 8.54 34.43 -14.58
CA VAL A 233 9.18 35.41 -13.70
C VAL A 233 8.12 36.46 -13.40
N LEU A 234 7.81 36.63 -12.13
CA LEU A 234 6.95 37.68 -11.63
C LEU A 234 7.44 39.04 -12.13
N PRO A 235 6.56 39.93 -12.63
CA PRO A 235 6.96 41.27 -12.96
C PRO A 235 7.34 42.03 -11.70
N VAL A 236 8.54 42.55 -11.67
CA VAL A 236 8.98 43.57 -10.69
C VAL A 236 8.13 44.83 -10.91
N PRO A 237 7.44 45.39 -9.95
CA PRO A 237 6.73 46.67 -10.09
C PRO A 237 7.73 47.81 -9.99
N GLY A 238 7.92 48.52 -11.05
CA GLY A 238 8.62 49.81 -10.99
C GLY A 238 9.33 50.20 -12.30
N GLY A 239 8.69 51.06 -13.09
CA GLY A 239 9.33 51.75 -14.22
C GLY A 239 8.31 52.24 -15.23
N ALA A 240 8.08 53.54 -15.27
CA ALA A 240 7.13 54.30 -16.08
C ALA A 240 7.39 54.29 -17.62
N PRO A 241 6.49 54.84 -18.44
CA PRO A 241 6.28 54.43 -19.81
C PRO A 241 7.07 55.27 -20.83
N GLY A 242 7.43 54.65 -21.93
CA GLY A 242 8.02 55.36 -23.06
C GLY A 242 8.24 54.46 -24.28
N GLY A 243 7.40 54.62 -25.31
CA GLY A 243 7.83 54.59 -26.69
C GLY A 243 7.85 53.27 -27.48
N ASP A 244 6.90 53.17 -28.36
CA ASP A 244 6.95 52.64 -29.77
C ASP A 244 7.35 51.19 -30.07
N GLY A 245 6.36 50.56 -30.66
CA GLY A 245 6.22 49.58 -31.68
C GLY A 245 7.43 48.85 -32.30
N SER A 246 7.46 47.53 -32.07
CA SER A 246 7.84 46.55 -33.11
C SER A 246 7.67 45.14 -32.53
N THR A 247 6.70 44.39 -33.04
CA THR A 247 6.50 42.96 -32.85
C THR A 247 7.60 42.18 -33.57
N ALA A 248 8.69 41.89 -32.87
CA ALA A 248 9.67 40.88 -33.28
C ALA A 248 9.55 39.69 -32.33
N GLN A 249 9.01 38.59 -32.85
CA GLN A 249 9.06 37.27 -32.22
C GLN A 249 10.54 36.87 -31.97
N ARG A 250 11.03 37.07 -30.78
CA ARG A 250 12.34 36.52 -30.34
C ARG A 250 12.20 35.00 -30.19
N GLN A 251 12.77 34.28 -31.15
CA GLN A 251 13.07 32.84 -30.94
C GLN A 251 13.99 32.67 -29.74
N PRO A 252 13.75 31.73 -28.85
CA PRO A 252 14.62 31.43 -27.69
C PRO A 252 15.98 30.93 -28.19
N GLY A 253 17.05 31.58 -27.78
CA GLY A 253 18.42 31.18 -28.12
C GLY A 253 18.82 29.81 -27.53
N PRO A 254 19.87 29.17 -28.10
CA PRO A 254 20.30 27.82 -27.69
C PRO A 254 20.70 27.68 -26.20
N GLU A 255 21.07 28.77 -25.53
CA GLU A 255 21.44 28.80 -24.13
C GLU A 255 20.22 28.64 -23.17
N GLN A 256 19.03 29.16 -23.55
CA GLN A 256 17.80 28.98 -22.79
C GLN A 256 17.31 27.52 -22.83
N SER A 257 17.49 26.84 -23.96
CA SER A 257 17.19 25.42 -24.12
C SER A 257 18.12 24.51 -23.37
N ALA A 258 19.32 24.93 -23.01
CA ALA A 258 20.28 24.18 -22.18
C ALA A 258 19.96 24.33 -20.68
N ALA A 259 19.57 25.53 -20.23
CA ALA A 259 19.11 25.77 -18.85
C ALA A 259 17.79 25.04 -18.53
N GLU A 260 16.85 24.98 -19.49
CA GLU A 260 15.60 24.23 -19.35
C GLU A 260 15.81 22.70 -19.32
N ARG A 261 16.84 22.16 -20.00
CA ARG A 261 17.20 20.74 -19.95
C ARG A 261 17.86 20.32 -18.63
N GLN A 262 18.49 21.25 -17.89
CA GLN A 262 19.10 20.98 -16.58
C GLN A 262 18.11 20.97 -15.42
N ALA A 263 16.89 21.44 -15.59
CA ALA A 263 15.87 21.55 -14.54
C ALA A 263 14.85 20.41 -14.53
N ARG A 264 15.21 19.18 -14.93
CA ARG A 264 14.35 18.04 -14.63
C ARG A 264 14.47 17.74 -13.12
N PRO A 265 13.39 17.92 -12.32
CA PRO A 265 13.43 17.65 -10.90
C PRO A 265 13.67 16.16 -10.69
N GLY A 266 14.90 15.78 -10.34
CA GLY A 266 15.26 14.45 -9.91
C GLY A 266 15.03 14.28 -8.40
N LEU A 267 15.29 13.10 -7.85
CA LEU A 267 15.25 12.84 -6.40
C LEU A 267 16.16 13.79 -5.58
N ARG A 268 17.10 14.49 -6.22
CA ARG A 268 17.98 15.49 -5.60
C ARG A 268 17.27 16.81 -5.26
N THR A 269 16.11 17.09 -5.85
CA THR A 269 15.26 18.26 -5.51
C THR A 269 14.31 17.98 -4.35
N VAL A 270 14.19 16.72 -3.93
CA VAL A 270 13.42 16.32 -2.76
C VAL A 270 14.24 16.61 -1.51
N GLY A 271 13.66 17.30 -0.53
CA GLY A 271 14.36 17.69 0.69
C GLY A 271 15.01 16.51 1.43
N ALA A 272 16.10 16.76 2.15
CA ALA A 272 16.85 15.73 2.88
C ALA A 272 15.99 14.96 3.90
N SER A 273 14.96 15.61 4.47
CA SER A 273 13.97 15.00 5.38
C SER A 273 13.17 13.89 4.69
N VAL A 274 12.67 14.14 3.47
CA VAL A 274 11.90 13.16 2.71
C VAL A 274 12.77 11.98 2.30
N LEU A 275 14.03 12.23 1.88
CA LEU A 275 14.96 11.16 1.53
C LEU A 275 15.28 10.27 2.73
N SER A 276 15.58 10.86 3.90
CA SER A 276 15.84 10.12 5.13
C SER A 276 14.62 9.29 5.55
N ALA A 277 13.41 9.86 5.46
CA ALA A 277 12.17 9.18 5.72
C ALA A 277 11.91 8.03 4.74
N LEU A 278 12.27 8.21 3.48
CA LEU A 278 12.13 7.21 2.43
C LEU A 278 13.04 6.00 2.72
N PHE A 279 14.31 6.21 3.05
CA PHE A 279 15.24 5.13 3.43
C PHE A 279 14.81 4.43 4.72
N ALA A 280 14.36 5.18 5.73
CA ALA A 280 13.82 4.62 6.95
C ALA A 280 12.62 3.68 6.68
N ASN A 281 11.67 4.14 5.89
CA ASN A 281 10.52 3.34 5.51
C ASN A 281 10.89 2.16 4.60
N SER A 282 11.91 2.29 3.76
CA SER A 282 12.45 1.17 2.97
C SER A 282 12.95 0.04 3.86
N ALA A 283 13.66 0.36 4.95
CA ALA A 283 14.09 -0.65 5.91
C ALA A 283 12.92 -1.33 6.64
N LEU A 284 11.91 -0.56 7.07
CA LEU A 284 10.67 -1.11 7.67
C LEU A 284 9.92 -2.00 6.68
N ARG A 285 9.91 -1.61 5.41
CA ARG A 285 9.24 -2.37 4.35
C ARG A 285 10.00 -3.66 4.03
N ALA A 286 11.32 -3.61 4.01
CA ALA A 286 12.17 -4.79 3.88
C ALA A 286 12.00 -5.74 5.06
N LEU A 287 11.93 -5.23 6.30
CA LEU A 287 11.59 -6.02 7.48
C LEU A 287 10.24 -6.72 7.31
N SER A 288 9.21 -6.01 6.86
CA SER A 288 7.87 -6.59 6.64
C SER A 288 7.92 -7.72 5.60
N GLY A 289 8.61 -7.52 4.48
CA GLY A 289 8.81 -8.57 3.46
C GLY A 289 9.58 -9.76 4.00
N PHE A 290 10.66 -9.49 4.72
CA PHE A 290 11.48 -10.51 5.37
C PHE A 290 10.65 -11.37 6.34
N LEU A 291 9.97 -10.75 7.29
CA LEU A 291 9.16 -11.47 8.28
C LEU A 291 8.01 -12.26 7.64
N THR A 292 7.37 -11.70 6.59
CA THR A 292 6.29 -12.39 5.89
C THR A 292 6.74 -13.76 5.38
N PHE A 293 7.86 -13.83 4.66
CA PHE A 293 8.33 -15.09 4.08
C PHE A 293 9.12 -15.92 5.08
N PHE A 294 9.96 -15.31 5.90
CA PHE A 294 10.76 -16.04 6.86
C PHE A 294 9.88 -16.77 7.89
N LEU A 295 8.91 -16.08 8.49
CA LEU A 295 7.99 -16.70 9.44
C LEU A 295 7.04 -17.69 8.77
N ALA A 296 6.64 -17.42 7.50
CA ALA A 296 5.82 -18.35 6.76
C ALA A 296 6.50 -19.72 6.61
N PHE A 297 7.77 -19.75 6.23
CA PHE A 297 8.52 -21.00 6.08
C PHE A 297 8.98 -21.57 7.42
N LEU A 298 9.45 -20.71 8.34
CA LEU A 298 9.90 -21.13 9.65
C LEU A 298 8.79 -21.82 10.44
N LEU A 299 7.62 -21.17 10.57
CA LEU A 299 6.50 -21.69 11.35
C LEU A 299 5.77 -22.85 10.67
N ARG A 300 6.02 -23.07 9.41
CA ARG A 300 5.58 -24.28 8.70
C ARG A 300 6.39 -25.50 9.11
N GLU A 301 7.73 -25.37 9.20
CA GLU A 301 8.63 -26.47 9.58
C GLU A 301 8.78 -26.61 11.11
N HIS A 302 8.86 -25.47 11.79
CA HIS A 302 9.04 -25.36 13.23
C HIS A 302 7.91 -24.55 13.85
N PRO A 303 6.70 -25.11 14.00
CA PRO A 303 5.58 -24.42 14.63
C PRO A 303 5.89 -24.08 16.08
N PHE A 304 5.15 -23.16 16.67
CA PHE A 304 5.25 -22.84 18.08
C PHE A 304 4.88 -24.06 18.95
N ASP A 305 5.56 -24.20 20.08
CA ASP A 305 5.36 -25.34 21.01
C ASP A 305 3.89 -25.51 21.36
N GLY A 306 3.39 -26.74 21.20
CA GLY A 306 2.00 -27.10 21.46
C GLY A 306 0.98 -26.62 20.42
N LEU A 307 1.41 -25.98 19.33
CA LEU A 307 0.53 -25.48 18.27
C LEU A 307 0.86 -26.14 16.93
N GLY A 308 -0.16 -26.35 16.09
CA GLY A 308 0.06 -26.78 14.72
C GLY A 308 0.56 -25.63 13.82
N ALA A 309 1.17 -25.96 12.68
CA ALA A 309 1.73 -24.99 11.72
C ALA A 309 0.70 -23.93 11.29
N ALA A 310 -0.52 -24.35 10.96
CA ALA A 310 -1.59 -23.44 10.53
C ALA A 310 -1.98 -22.44 11.63
N VAL A 311 -2.01 -22.88 12.89
CA VAL A 311 -2.35 -22.02 14.03
C VAL A 311 -1.22 -21.04 14.33
N SER A 312 0.04 -21.50 14.28
CA SER A 312 1.23 -20.65 14.47
C SER A 312 1.33 -19.57 13.41
N LEU A 313 1.10 -19.92 12.14
CA LEU A 313 1.03 -18.96 11.02
C LEU A 313 -0.14 -18.00 11.17
N GLY A 314 -1.31 -18.52 11.55
CA GLY A 314 -2.50 -17.71 11.81
C GLY A 314 -2.26 -16.68 12.91
N LEU A 315 -1.62 -17.07 14.00
CA LEU A 315 -1.28 -16.19 15.12
C LEU A 315 -0.33 -15.07 14.68
N ALA A 316 0.74 -15.41 13.96
CA ALA A 316 1.68 -14.41 13.42
C ALA A 316 1.01 -13.45 12.44
N GLY A 317 0.14 -13.98 11.55
CA GLY A 317 -0.63 -13.18 10.60
C GLY A 317 -1.63 -12.24 11.26
N VAL A 318 -2.38 -12.73 12.27
CA VAL A 318 -3.31 -11.91 13.06
C VAL A 318 -2.56 -10.85 13.87
N ALA A 319 -1.41 -11.19 14.45
CA ALA A 319 -0.58 -10.22 15.16
C ALA A 319 -0.09 -9.11 14.24
N ALA A 320 0.44 -9.43 13.05
CA ALA A 320 0.89 -8.45 12.08
C ALA A 320 -0.26 -7.59 11.53
N GLY A 321 -1.38 -8.22 11.15
CA GLY A 321 -2.57 -7.52 10.65
C GLY A 321 -3.24 -6.65 11.69
N GLY A 322 -3.40 -7.16 12.92
CA GLY A 322 -3.92 -6.42 14.06
C GLY A 322 -3.01 -5.26 14.45
N GLY A 323 -1.69 -5.48 14.43
CA GLY A 323 -0.70 -4.43 14.60
C GLY A 323 -0.83 -3.32 13.55
N ASN A 324 -0.98 -3.67 12.28
CA ASN A 324 -1.18 -2.68 11.21
C ASN A 324 -2.48 -1.87 11.40
N ALA A 325 -3.56 -2.52 11.80
CA ALA A 325 -4.82 -1.85 12.13
C ALA A 325 -4.64 -0.87 13.30
N LEU A 326 -3.99 -1.33 14.37
CA LEU A 326 -3.70 -0.53 15.55
C LEU A 326 -2.79 0.66 15.19
N GLY A 327 -1.73 0.45 14.42
CA GLY A 327 -0.83 1.50 13.94
C GLY A 327 -1.57 2.56 13.11
N THR A 328 -2.51 2.14 12.25
CA THR A 328 -3.36 3.05 11.48
C THR A 328 -4.26 3.89 12.41
N ALA A 329 -4.85 3.27 13.43
CA ALA A 329 -5.69 3.97 14.41
C ALA A 329 -4.85 4.97 15.26
N ILE A 330 -3.68 4.55 15.75
CA ILE A 330 -2.74 5.41 16.48
C ILE A 330 -2.30 6.58 15.61
N GLY A 331 -1.99 6.35 14.31
CA GLY A 331 -1.60 7.38 13.36
C GLY A 331 -2.66 8.46 13.17
N ALA A 332 -3.94 8.07 13.22
CA ALA A 332 -5.04 9.04 13.17
C ALA A 332 -5.06 9.98 14.39
N TRP A 333 -4.55 9.52 15.54
CA TRP A 333 -4.51 10.28 16.80
C TRP A 333 -3.22 11.09 16.95
N LEU A 334 -2.08 10.59 16.43
CA LEU A 334 -0.75 11.22 16.55
C LEU A 334 -0.51 12.42 15.62
N ARG A 335 -1.52 12.95 14.95
CA ARG A 335 -1.40 14.04 13.96
C ARG A 335 -0.76 15.33 14.46
N ALA A 336 -0.76 15.57 15.76
CA ALA A 336 -0.14 16.75 16.36
C ALA A 336 1.39 16.64 16.48
N ARG A 337 1.99 15.47 16.23
CA ARG A 337 3.43 15.24 16.33
C ARG A 337 4.09 15.31 14.96
N GLY A 338 5.32 15.84 14.91
CA GLY A 338 6.08 15.90 13.66
C GLY A 338 6.35 14.50 13.08
N PRO A 339 6.15 14.29 11.77
CA PRO A 339 6.31 12.98 11.13
C PRO A 339 7.72 12.42 11.26
N GLU A 340 8.75 13.26 11.38
CA GLU A 340 10.14 12.86 11.59
C GLU A 340 10.34 12.16 12.94
N VAL A 341 9.70 12.67 13.99
CA VAL A 341 9.75 12.08 15.34
C VAL A 341 9.08 10.70 15.31
N ILE A 342 7.92 10.60 14.66
CA ILE A 342 7.20 9.31 14.54
C ILE A 342 8.08 8.29 13.81
N ILE A 343 8.71 8.64 12.68
CA ILE A 343 9.58 7.73 11.92
C ILE A 343 10.77 7.27 12.78
N THR A 344 11.38 8.18 13.53
CA THR A 344 12.48 7.84 14.42
C THR A 344 12.03 6.87 15.52
N CYS A 345 10.93 7.17 16.19
CA CYS A 345 10.38 6.30 17.25
C CYS A 345 10.04 4.90 16.73
N VAL A 346 9.37 4.79 15.56
CA VAL A 346 8.99 3.49 15.02
C VAL A 346 10.20 2.66 14.56
N LEU A 347 11.28 3.30 14.08
CA LEU A 347 12.53 2.61 13.77
C LEU A 347 13.17 2.00 15.02
N PHE A 348 13.25 2.76 16.11
CA PHE A 348 13.80 2.25 17.37
C PHE A 348 12.91 1.18 17.98
N CYS A 349 11.58 1.32 17.94
CA CYS A 349 10.66 0.26 18.37
C CYS A 349 10.83 -1.03 17.57
N ALA A 350 10.97 -0.92 16.24
CA ALA A 350 11.20 -2.07 15.38
C ALA A 350 12.54 -2.76 15.69
N LEU A 351 13.61 -1.96 15.88
CA LEU A 351 14.94 -2.47 16.23
C LEU A 351 14.93 -3.17 17.58
N ALA A 352 14.33 -2.54 18.59
CA ALA A 352 14.22 -3.13 19.92
C ALA A 352 13.45 -4.46 19.91
N ALA A 353 12.29 -4.50 19.23
CA ALA A 353 11.50 -5.72 19.12
C ALA A 353 12.25 -6.84 18.38
N ALA A 354 12.95 -6.51 17.29
CA ALA A 354 13.75 -7.49 16.56
C ALA A 354 14.96 -7.99 17.35
N ALA A 355 15.66 -7.10 18.08
CA ALA A 355 16.77 -7.47 18.96
C ALA A 355 16.30 -8.37 20.12
N VAL A 356 15.18 -8.04 20.77
CA VAL A 356 14.60 -8.88 21.81
C VAL A 356 14.23 -10.26 21.27
N ALA A 357 13.61 -10.33 20.06
CA ALA A 357 13.28 -11.59 19.45
C ALA A 357 14.51 -12.41 19.02
N ALA A 358 15.63 -11.76 18.71
CA ALA A 358 16.90 -12.43 18.39
C ALA A 358 17.56 -13.05 19.65
N VAL A 359 17.52 -12.33 20.78
CA VAL A 359 18.16 -12.78 22.04
C VAL A 359 17.26 -13.77 22.79
N LEU A 360 15.95 -13.47 22.87
CA LEU A 360 14.96 -14.26 23.60
C LEU A 360 14.01 -14.97 22.63
N TYR A 361 14.59 -15.73 21.67
CA TYR A 361 13.78 -16.38 20.65
C TYR A 361 12.71 -17.29 21.27
N GLY A 362 11.44 -17.05 20.92
CA GLY A 362 10.30 -17.80 21.41
C GLY A 362 8.98 -17.35 20.76
N SER A 363 7.90 -18.09 20.99
CA SER A 363 6.59 -17.84 20.41
C SER A 363 6.04 -16.45 20.75
N VAL A 364 6.22 -16.00 21.98
CA VAL A 364 5.75 -14.68 22.44
C VAL A 364 6.54 -13.56 21.77
N THR A 365 7.87 -13.63 21.77
CA THR A 365 8.72 -12.56 21.21
C THR A 365 8.56 -12.43 19.69
N VAL A 366 8.42 -13.54 18.97
CA VAL A 366 8.13 -13.56 17.53
C VAL A 366 6.74 -12.97 17.24
N THR A 367 5.73 -13.31 18.02
CA THR A 367 4.37 -12.76 17.87
C THR A 367 4.35 -11.25 18.16
N VAL A 368 5.05 -10.80 19.20
CA VAL A 368 5.20 -9.38 19.52
C VAL A 368 5.96 -8.64 18.42
N LEU A 369 7.02 -9.23 17.86
CA LEU A 369 7.72 -8.66 16.72
C LEU A 369 6.81 -8.53 15.50
N ALA A 370 5.98 -9.54 15.18
CA ALA A 370 5.02 -9.48 14.09
C ALA A 370 3.99 -8.36 14.28
N ALA A 371 3.44 -8.22 15.50
CA ALA A 371 2.52 -7.12 15.83
C ALA A 371 3.21 -5.76 15.72
N THR A 372 4.43 -5.63 16.27
CA THR A 372 5.23 -4.40 16.18
C THR A 372 5.53 -4.04 14.73
N ALA A 373 5.92 -5.02 13.90
CA ALA A 373 6.16 -4.81 12.47
C ALA A 373 4.92 -4.25 11.75
N GLY A 374 3.72 -4.73 12.09
CA GLY A 374 2.48 -4.17 11.59
C GLY A 374 2.27 -2.72 12.01
N ILE A 375 2.43 -2.40 13.30
CA ILE A 375 2.27 -1.04 13.84
C ILE A 375 3.24 -0.06 13.16
N VAL A 376 4.53 -0.40 13.14
CA VAL A 376 5.58 0.49 12.61
C VAL A 376 5.44 0.68 11.10
N GLN A 377 4.98 -0.34 10.39
CA GLN A 377 4.69 -0.27 8.96
C GLN A 377 3.58 0.75 8.65
N ALA A 378 2.48 0.72 9.40
CA ALA A 378 1.38 1.65 9.23
C ALA A 378 1.79 3.09 9.58
N LEU A 379 2.39 3.30 10.75
CA LEU A 379 2.83 4.63 11.20
C LEU A 379 3.92 5.21 10.31
N GLY A 380 4.89 4.40 9.89
CA GLY A 380 5.95 4.81 8.99
C GLY A 380 5.40 5.30 7.64
N LYS A 381 4.49 4.53 7.04
CA LYS A 381 3.84 4.90 5.77
C LYS A 381 3.04 6.19 5.88
N LEU A 382 2.22 6.34 6.93
CA LEU A 382 1.43 7.55 7.16
C LEU A 382 2.33 8.79 7.34
N SER A 383 3.45 8.64 8.04
CA SER A 383 4.40 9.72 8.27
C SER A 383 5.18 10.09 7.00
N LEU A 384 5.58 9.12 6.19
CA LEU A 384 6.21 9.36 4.89
C LEU A 384 5.27 10.11 3.95
N ASP A 385 4.01 9.68 3.87
CA ASP A 385 3.00 10.33 3.04
C ASP A 385 2.77 11.78 3.47
N ALA A 386 2.75 12.04 4.79
CA ALA A 386 2.64 13.40 5.33
C ALA A 386 3.85 14.28 4.97
N LEU A 387 5.07 13.72 5.02
CA LEU A 387 6.30 14.43 4.61
C LEU A 387 6.28 14.78 3.11
N ILE A 388 5.90 13.83 2.25
CA ILE A 388 5.79 14.08 0.82
C ILE A 388 4.74 15.17 0.55
N GLN A 389 3.60 15.15 1.26
CA GLN A 389 2.56 16.16 1.10
C GLN A 389 3.01 17.55 1.57
N ARG A 390 3.83 17.63 2.62
CA ARG A 390 4.31 18.88 3.21
C ARG A 390 5.49 19.49 2.42
N ASP A 391 6.47 18.67 2.07
CA ASP A 391 7.79 19.14 1.63
C ASP A 391 8.00 19.06 0.11
N VAL A 392 7.11 18.36 -0.62
CA VAL A 392 7.23 18.21 -2.08
C VAL A 392 6.25 19.14 -2.79
N PRO A 393 6.71 19.98 -3.75
CA PRO A 393 5.86 20.85 -4.56
C PRO A 393 4.76 20.07 -5.26
N GLU A 394 3.59 20.70 -5.45
CA GLU A 394 2.39 20.06 -5.98
C GLU A 394 2.60 19.49 -7.39
N GLU A 395 3.38 20.18 -8.21
CA GLU A 395 3.67 19.84 -9.61
C GLU A 395 4.37 18.48 -9.75
N VAL A 396 5.22 18.13 -8.79
CA VAL A 396 6.02 16.89 -8.80
C VAL A 396 5.58 15.86 -7.74
N ARG A 397 4.58 16.20 -6.93
CA ARG A 397 4.12 15.37 -5.80
C ARG A 397 3.62 13.99 -6.24
N THR A 398 2.85 13.91 -7.33
CA THR A 398 2.36 12.64 -7.89
C THR A 398 3.51 11.74 -8.31
N SER A 399 4.53 12.31 -8.96
CA SER A 399 5.75 11.58 -9.35
C SER A 399 6.54 11.11 -8.12
N ALA A 400 6.62 11.92 -7.07
CA ALA A 400 7.27 11.57 -5.82
C ALA A 400 6.55 10.39 -5.12
N PHE A 401 5.22 10.40 -5.07
CA PHE A 401 4.43 9.28 -4.55
C PHE A 401 4.64 8.01 -5.35
N ALA A 402 4.59 8.08 -6.69
CA ALA A 402 4.79 6.91 -7.54
C ALA A 402 6.18 6.28 -7.33
N ARG A 403 7.24 7.10 -7.25
CA ARG A 403 8.61 6.63 -7.00
C ARG A 403 8.78 6.07 -5.59
N SER A 404 8.19 6.71 -4.58
CA SER A 404 8.22 6.19 -3.21
C SER A 404 7.54 4.83 -3.11
N GLU A 405 6.39 4.65 -3.73
CA GLU A 405 5.67 3.38 -3.73
C GLU A 405 6.46 2.27 -4.44
N THR A 406 7.10 2.59 -5.57
CA THR A 406 7.98 1.64 -6.28
C THR A 406 9.15 1.21 -5.38
N LEU A 407 9.82 2.16 -4.72
CA LEU A 407 10.93 1.85 -3.82
C LEU A 407 10.47 1.00 -2.63
N MET A 408 9.31 1.33 -2.04
CA MET A 408 8.72 0.54 -0.96
C MET A 408 8.46 -0.90 -1.40
N GLN A 409 7.92 -1.09 -2.60
CA GLN A 409 7.64 -2.41 -3.14
C GLN A 409 8.93 -3.20 -3.41
N MET A 410 9.94 -2.55 -4.01
CA MET A 410 11.26 -3.16 -4.21
C MET A 410 11.91 -3.59 -2.89
N SER A 411 11.81 -2.74 -1.86
CA SER A 411 12.35 -3.03 -0.53
C SER A 411 11.66 -4.23 0.11
N TRP A 412 10.33 -4.33 -0.03
CA TRP A 412 9.56 -5.47 0.47
C TRP A 412 10.01 -6.79 -0.17
N VAL A 413 10.24 -6.77 -1.48
CA VAL A 413 10.71 -7.95 -2.21
C VAL A 413 12.14 -8.30 -1.87
N ALA A 414 13.02 -7.31 -1.75
CA ALA A 414 14.39 -7.54 -1.33
C ALA A 414 14.44 -8.22 0.05
N GLY A 415 13.57 -7.77 0.99
CA GLY A 415 13.41 -8.43 2.28
C GLY A 415 12.91 -9.87 2.15
N GLY A 416 11.91 -10.11 1.30
CA GLY A 416 11.41 -11.46 1.02
C GLY A 416 12.45 -12.38 0.37
N ALA A 417 13.22 -11.86 -0.58
CA ALA A 417 14.32 -12.61 -1.22
C ALA A 417 15.41 -12.99 -0.19
N LEU A 418 15.75 -12.05 0.70
CA LEU A 418 16.67 -12.31 1.80
C LEU A 418 16.16 -13.43 2.72
N ALA A 419 14.87 -13.41 3.05
CA ALA A 419 14.24 -14.45 3.87
C ALA A 419 14.33 -15.84 3.23
N MET A 420 14.16 -15.93 1.91
CA MET A 420 14.24 -17.19 1.18
C MET A 420 15.67 -17.73 1.04
N ALA A 421 16.68 -16.84 1.05
CA ALA A 421 18.08 -17.23 0.96
C ALA A 421 18.65 -17.77 2.29
N LEU A 422 17.98 -17.51 3.43
CA LEU A 422 18.45 -17.87 4.76
C LEU A 422 18.01 -19.28 5.17
N PRO A 423 18.84 -19.99 5.97
CA PRO A 423 18.40 -21.21 6.63
C PRO A 423 17.28 -20.90 7.64
N LEU A 424 16.37 -21.86 7.84
CA LEU A 424 15.23 -21.71 8.77
C LEU A 424 15.65 -21.92 10.24
N VAL A 425 16.55 -21.06 10.69
CA VAL A 425 17.02 -21.01 12.08
C VAL A 425 16.44 -19.76 12.73
N GLY A 426 15.56 -19.94 13.72
CA GLY A 426 14.73 -18.87 14.26
C GLY A 426 15.53 -17.67 14.77
N TRP A 427 16.50 -17.87 15.69
CA TRP A 427 17.32 -16.79 16.23
C TRP A 427 18.14 -16.06 15.16
N LEU A 428 18.65 -16.80 14.16
CA LEU A 428 19.41 -16.22 13.05
C LEU A 428 18.53 -15.29 12.21
N GLY A 429 17.30 -15.72 11.91
CA GLY A 429 16.34 -14.89 11.18
C GLY A 429 16.00 -13.61 11.93
N MET A 430 15.80 -13.69 13.24
CA MET A 430 15.53 -12.51 14.06
C MET A 430 16.74 -11.56 14.14
N THR A 431 17.96 -12.10 14.17
CA THR A 431 19.21 -11.31 14.11
C THR A 431 19.32 -10.57 12.77
N VAL A 432 19.02 -11.24 11.66
CA VAL A 432 18.99 -10.61 10.33
C VAL A 432 17.89 -9.54 10.25
N ALA A 433 16.70 -9.80 10.83
CA ALA A 433 15.65 -8.80 10.94
C ALA A 433 16.12 -7.54 11.69
N ALA A 434 16.82 -7.72 12.82
CA ALA A 434 17.41 -6.61 13.57
C ALA A 434 18.47 -5.86 12.74
N ALA A 435 19.34 -6.57 12.01
CA ALA A 435 20.34 -5.97 11.13
C ALA A 435 19.72 -5.11 10.01
N VAL A 436 18.65 -5.60 9.38
CA VAL A 436 17.90 -4.87 8.35
C VAL A 436 17.36 -3.54 8.92
N VAL A 437 16.77 -3.56 10.11
CA VAL A 437 16.26 -2.33 10.73
C VAL A 437 17.40 -1.42 11.17
N ALA A 438 18.51 -1.97 11.68
CA ALA A 438 19.69 -1.19 12.09
C ALA A 438 20.26 -0.36 10.92
N THR A 439 20.29 -0.91 9.69
CA THR A 439 20.66 -0.13 8.50
C THR A 439 19.77 1.08 8.29
N GLY A 440 18.44 0.93 8.50
CA GLY A 440 17.46 2.02 8.46
C GLY A 440 17.71 3.08 9.51
N VAL A 441 18.01 2.67 10.76
CA VAL A 441 18.37 3.59 11.85
C VAL A 441 19.65 4.38 11.51
N LEU A 442 20.69 3.70 11.05
CA LEU A 442 21.96 4.34 10.69
C LEU A 442 21.80 5.37 9.56
N THR A 443 21.01 5.05 8.53
CA THR A 443 20.75 5.97 7.42
C THR A 443 19.91 7.17 7.86
N ALA A 444 18.88 6.96 8.70
CA ALA A 444 18.05 8.02 9.26
C ALA A 444 18.87 8.97 10.14
N VAL A 445 19.68 8.43 11.06
CA VAL A 445 20.54 9.23 11.96
C VAL A 445 21.57 10.03 11.16
N ARG A 446 22.25 9.42 10.18
CA ARG A 446 23.19 10.14 9.30
C ARG A 446 22.51 11.26 8.51
N GLY A 447 21.29 11.04 8.03
CA GLY A 447 20.50 12.04 7.33
C GLY A 447 20.14 13.24 8.23
N LEU A 448 19.70 12.97 9.46
CA LEU A 448 19.38 13.99 10.46
C LEU A 448 20.62 14.79 10.90
N LEU A 449 21.74 14.12 11.18
CA LEU A 449 23.00 14.78 11.53
C LEU A 449 23.54 15.63 10.37
N GLY A 450 23.42 15.15 9.13
CA GLY A 450 23.80 15.90 7.94
C GLY A 450 22.92 17.14 7.70
N ALA A 451 21.63 17.05 8.02
CA ALA A 451 20.70 18.19 7.95
C ALA A 451 20.99 19.23 9.05
N ALA A 452 21.26 18.79 10.28
CA ALA A 452 21.62 19.66 11.39
C ALA A 452 22.93 20.44 11.12
N ARG A 453 23.95 19.76 10.59
CA ARG A 453 25.23 20.40 10.21
C ARG A 453 25.07 21.45 9.09
N ARG A 454 24.18 21.20 8.10
CA ARG A 454 23.90 22.16 7.03
C ARG A 454 23.04 23.35 7.51
N GLY A 455 22.14 23.13 8.47
CA GLY A 455 21.32 24.17 9.07
C GLY A 455 22.12 25.13 9.95
N ALA A 456 23.16 24.63 10.61
CA ALA A 456 24.10 25.45 11.39
C ALA A 456 25.03 26.37 10.54
N ALA A 457 25.15 26.05 9.23
CA ALA A 457 26.01 26.83 8.31
C ALA A 457 25.28 28.00 7.62
N ARG A 458 23.99 28.25 7.89
CA ARG A 458 23.30 29.46 7.42
C ARG A 458 23.35 30.55 8.50
N PRO A 459 24.13 31.62 8.32
CA PRO A 459 24.04 32.79 9.21
C PRO A 459 22.62 33.36 9.08
N ARG A 460 21.94 33.53 10.21
CA ARG A 460 20.74 34.37 10.28
C ARG A 460 21.21 35.77 9.93
N VAL A 461 20.94 36.23 8.71
CA VAL A 461 21.03 37.64 8.38
C VAL A 461 19.88 38.30 9.15
N ALA A 462 20.27 39.17 10.07
CA ALA A 462 19.39 39.98 10.91
C ALA A 462 18.61 40.98 10.07
#